data_734a318e87d3dc75c17ffdfb8f110d10
#
_entry.id   734a318e87d3dc75c17ffdfb8f110d10
#
_cell.length_a   1.000
_cell.length_b   1.000
_cell.length_c   1.000
_cell.angle_alpha   90.00
_cell.angle_beta   90.00
_cell.angle_gamma   90.00
#
_symmetry.space_group_name_H-M   'P 1'
#
loop_
_entity.id
_entity.type
_entity.pdbx_description
1 polymer ?
#
loop_
_entity_poly.entity_id
_entity_poly.type
_entity_poly.pdbx_seq_one_letter_code
_entity_poly.pdbx_strand_id
1 'polypeptide(L)'
;MDDLKPVLLKLLSKTKKALYITFKVGSFVDERILQALGRDVQKRPDFVYLINILFQMSYLPSLSYIKAWCHGGGAKSAEEFVQKTCWMLGGELSGTEEARLAEYFNSGKYEPERDFMHWVFVRVDKTDKL
;
A
#
# COMPACT_ATOMS: atom_id res chain seq x y z
N MET A 1 -6.53 -4.73 11.08
CA MET A 1 -7.10 -3.36 11.12
C MET A 1 -8.59 -3.39 11.45
N ASP A 2 -8.88 -3.80 12.66
CA ASP A 2 -10.27 -3.93 13.12
C ASP A 2 -10.93 -2.57 13.39
N ASP A 3 -10.18 -1.48 13.25
CA ASP A 3 -10.60 -0.14 13.62
C ASP A 3 -10.97 0.77 12.45
N LEU A 4 -11.08 0.22 11.24
CA LEU A 4 -11.39 1.02 10.06
C LEU A 4 -12.80 1.61 10.10
N LYS A 5 -13.77 0.84 10.57
CA LYS A 5 -15.16 1.29 10.68
C LYS A 5 -15.33 2.50 11.61
N PRO A 6 -14.79 2.51 12.84
CA PRO A 6 -14.84 3.69 13.70
C PRO A 6 -14.18 4.92 13.08
N VAL A 7 -13.05 4.75 12.38
CA VAL A 7 -12.37 5.84 11.68
C VAL A 7 -13.26 6.40 10.58
N LEU A 8 -13.88 5.56 9.77
CA LEU A 8 -14.81 5.98 8.72
C LEU A 8 -16.02 6.72 9.28
N LEU A 9 -16.61 6.23 10.37
CA LEU A 9 -17.71 6.89 11.04
C LEU A 9 -17.34 8.30 11.49
N LYS A 10 -16.16 8.43 12.08
CA LYS A 10 -15.64 9.73 12.52
C LYS A 10 -15.40 10.68 11.34
N LEU A 11 -14.79 10.21 10.28
CA LEU A 11 -14.55 10.99 9.07
C LEU A 11 -15.86 11.44 8.42
N LEU A 12 -16.81 10.52 8.27
CA LEU A 12 -18.12 10.83 7.70
C LEU A 12 -18.93 11.80 8.57
N SER A 13 -18.80 11.72 9.89
CA SER A 13 -19.47 12.67 10.80
C SER A 13 -18.99 14.12 10.59
N LYS A 14 -17.75 14.30 10.14
CA LYS A 14 -17.16 15.61 9.84
C LYS A 14 -17.32 16.02 8.37
N THR A 15 -17.81 15.14 7.54
CA THR A 15 -17.97 15.37 6.10
C THR A 15 -19.30 16.08 5.85
N LYS A 16 -19.27 17.15 5.07
CA LYS A 16 -20.49 17.88 4.66
C LYS A 16 -21.07 17.34 3.37
N LYS A 17 -20.26 17.12 2.37
CA LYS A 17 -20.67 16.70 1.02
C LYS A 17 -20.11 15.36 0.61
N ALA A 18 -18.79 15.24 0.51
CA ALA A 18 -18.13 14.05 0.04
C ALA A 18 -16.83 13.80 0.79
N LEU A 19 -16.52 12.53 0.99
CA LEU A 19 -15.25 12.06 1.53
C LEU A 19 -14.44 11.44 0.40
N TYR A 20 -13.19 11.81 0.31
CA TYR A 20 -12.24 11.25 -0.66
C TYR A 20 -11.16 10.47 0.07
N ILE A 21 -10.96 9.24 -0.34
CA ILE A 21 -9.95 8.36 0.24
C ILE A 21 -9.09 7.81 -0.88
N THR A 22 -7.78 7.89 -0.73
CA THR A 22 -6.84 7.24 -1.63
C THR A 22 -6.27 6.01 -0.93
N PHE A 23 -6.16 4.92 -1.67
CA PHE A 23 -5.65 3.67 -1.15
C PHE A 23 -4.71 3.05 -2.17
N LYS A 24 -3.56 2.60 -1.73
CA LYS A 24 -2.66 1.86 -2.61
C LYS A 24 -3.20 0.45 -2.81
N VAL A 25 -3.28 0.02 -4.05
CA VAL A 25 -3.65 -1.36 -4.37
C VAL A 25 -2.44 -2.26 -4.15
N GLY A 26 -2.60 -3.30 -3.34
CA GLY A 26 -1.57 -4.27 -3.05
C GLY A 26 -0.67 -3.88 -1.87
N SER A 27 0.42 -4.62 -1.71
CA SER A 27 1.37 -4.43 -0.62
C SER A 27 2.18 -3.14 -0.80
N PHE A 28 2.50 -2.48 0.31
CA PHE A 28 3.37 -1.30 0.30
C PHE A 28 4.81 -1.65 -0.08
N VAL A 29 5.27 -2.82 0.29
CA VAL A 29 6.54 -3.39 -0.12
C VAL A 29 6.25 -4.51 -1.10
N ASP A 30 6.99 -4.57 -2.19
CA ASP A 30 6.85 -5.61 -3.20
C ASP A 30 6.96 -6.99 -2.55
N GLU A 31 6.02 -7.88 -2.87
CA GLU A 31 5.99 -9.25 -2.35
C GLU A 31 7.28 -10.01 -2.65
N ARG A 32 7.91 -9.74 -3.79
CA ARG A 32 9.20 -10.36 -4.15
C ARG A 32 10.31 -9.97 -3.18
N ILE A 33 10.29 -8.73 -2.69
CA ILE A 33 11.25 -8.25 -1.68
C ILE A 33 10.99 -8.95 -0.35
N LEU A 34 9.73 -9.08 0.05
CA LEU A 34 9.35 -9.79 1.28
C LEU A 34 9.75 -11.25 1.22
N GLN A 35 9.58 -11.91 0.09
CA GLN A 35 10.03 -13.27 -0.12
C GLN A 35 11.56 -13.40 -0.03
N ALA A 36 12.30 -12.45 -0.59
CA ALA A 36 13.75 -12.42 -0.50
C ALA A 36 14.23 -12.27 0.95
N LEU A 37 13.48 -11.52 1.77
CA LEU A 37 13.73 -11.38 3.20
C LEU A 37 13.39 -12.63 4.01
N GLY A 38 12.61 -13.55 3.45
CA GLY A 38 12.07 -14.69 4.19
C GLY A 38 10.93 -14.33 5.12
N ARG A 39 10.31 -13.17 4.93
CA ARG A 39 9.14 -12.76 5.70
C ARG A 39 7.86 -13.25 5.04
N ASP A 40 6.89 -13.63 5.86
CA ASP A 40 5.57 -13.96 5.37
C ASP A 40 4.88 -12.72 4.79
N VAL A 41 4.28 -12.90 3.61
CA VAL A 41 3.44 -11.87 3.01
C VAL A 41 2.13 -11.81 3.80
N GLN A 42 2.05 -10.88 4.73
CA GLN A 42 0.79 -10.63 5.42
C GLN A 42 -0.18 -9.97 4.46
N LYS A 43 -1.27 -10.65 4.15
CA LYS A 43 -2.38 -10.05 3.43
C LYS A 43 -3.02 -8.99 4.33
N ARG A 44 -2.62 -7.75 4.13
CA ARG A 44 -3.30 -6.63 4.78
C ARG A 44 -4.65 -6.41 4.10
N PRO A 45 -5.68 -5.95 4.84
CA PRO A 45 -6.93 -5.54 4.22
C PRO A 45 -6.62 -4.49 3.16
N ASP A 46 -7.03 -4.76 1.94
CA ASP A 46 -6.89 -3.84 0.84
C ASP A 46 -8.13 -2.93 0.70
N PHE A 47 -8.20 -2.20 -0.42
CA PHE A 47 -9.34 -1.31 -0.66
C PHE A 47 -10.69 -2.05 -0.74
N VAL A 48 -10.71 -3.34 -1.07
CA VAL A 48 -11.94 -4.13 -1.11
C VAL A 48 -12.57 -4.21 0.27
N TYR A 49 -11.76 -4.34 1.31
CA TYR A 49 -12.23 -4.31 2.69
C TYR A 49 -12.88 -2.96 3.04
N LEU A 50 -12.24 -1.85 2.63
CA LEU A 50 -12.80 -0.52 2.79
C LEU A 50 -14.16 -0.39 2.10
N ILE A 51 -14.26 -0.85 0.86
CA ILE A 51 -15.50 -0.80 0.07
C ILE A 51 -16.60 -1.62 0.74
N ASN A 52 -16.27 -2.82 1.21
CA ASN A 52 -17.23 -3.67 1.90
C ASN A 52 -17.78 -3.02 3.18
N ILE A 53 -16.95 -2.35 3.95
CA ILE A 53 -17.40 -1.61 5.13
C ILE A 53 -18.33 -0.47 4.73
N LEU A 54 -18.01 0.28 3.69
CA LEU A 54 -18.86 1.36 3.19
C LEU A 54 -20.22 0.85 2.73
N PHE A 55 -20.27 -0.30 2.03
CA PHE A 55 -21.53 -0.94 1.67
C PHE A 55 -22.34 -1.36 2.89
N GLN A 56 -21.68 -1.92 3.91
CA GLN A 56 -22.35 -2.29 5.17
C GLN A 56 -22.94 -1.07 5.88
N MET A 57 -22.33 0.08 5.71
CA MET A 57 -22.82 1.36 6.24
C MET A 57 -23.86 2.02 5.33
N SER A 58 -24.30 1.34 4.28
CA SER A 58 -25.28 1.80 3.29
C SER A 58 -24.83 2.96 2.40
N TYR A 59 -23.54 3.11 2.18
CA TYR A 59 -22.99 4.07 1.22
C TYR A 59 -22.68 3.41 -0.12
N LEU A 60 -22.74 4.22 -1.19
CA LEU A 60 -22.36 3.80 -2.55
C LEU A 60 -21.07 4.53 -2.95
N PRO A 61 -19.91 3.94 -2.70
CA PRO A 61 -18.65 4.56 -3.10
C PRO A 61 -18.43 4.49 -4.62
N SER A 62 -17.87 5.56 -5.18
CA SER A 62 -17.34 5.57 -6.55
C SER A 62 -15.86 5.31 -6.54
N LEU A 63 -15.38 4.51 -7.48
CA LEU A 63 -14.00 4.06 -7.57
C LEU A 63 -13.37 4.52 -8.87
N SER A 64 -12.16 5.06 -8.79
CA SER A 64 -11.31 5.33 -9.93
C SER A 64 -9.92 4.76 -9.68
N TYR A 65 -9.34 4.12 -10.68
CA TYR A 65 -7.99 3.60 -10.58
C TYR A 65 -7.01 4.55 -11.23
N ILE A 66 -5.89 4.79 -10.55
CA ILE A 66 -4.82 5.63 -11.03
C ILE A 66 -3.57 4.77 -11.12
N LYS A 67 -2.98 4.69 -12.31
CA LYS A 67 -1.70 4.04 -12.53
C LYS A 67 -0.61 5.10 -12.45
N ALA A 68 0.24 4.99 -11.45
CA ALA A 68 1.36 5.89 -11.25
C ALA A 68 2.68 5.17 -11.48
N TRP A 69 3.60 5.85 -12.14
CA TRP A 69 4.96 5.38 -12.27
C TRP A 69 5.72 5.67 -10.98
N CYS A 70 6.53 4.72 -10.52
CA CYS A 70 7.51 5.00 -9.50
C CYS A 70 8.61 5.87 -10.08
N HIS A 71 8.46 7.18 -9.95
CA HIS A 71 9.52 8.12 -10.32
C HIS A 71 10.65 8.04 -9.29
N GLY A 72 11.85 7.96 -9.78
CA GLY A 72 13.02 7.98 -8.91
C GLY A 72 13.99 6.83 -9.16
N GLY A 73 13.70 6.06 -10.21
CA GLY A 73 14.65 5.09 -10.76
C GLY A 73 15.34 4.27 -9.71
N GLY A 74 14.65 3.51 -8.95
CA GLY A 74 15.18 2.51 -8.04
C GLY A 74 16.50 2.82 -7.33
N ALA A 75 16.92 1.95 -6.47
CA ALA A 75 18.20 2.05 -5.81
C ALA A 75 19.36 1.86 -6.82
N LYS A 76 20.40 2.66 -6.70
CA LYS A 76 21.58 2.60 -7.59
C LYS A 76 22.66 1.65 -7.06
N SER A 77 22.56 1.27 -5.78
CA SER A 77 23.50 0.37 -5.14
C SER A 77 22.77 -0.56 -4.18
N ALA A 78 23.39 -1.68 -3.82
CA ALA A 78 22.85 -2.60 -2.83
C ALA A 78 22.63 -1.92 -1.48
N GLU A 79 23.55 -1.06 -1.07
CA GLU A 79 23.44 -0.32 0.19
C GLU A 79 22.24 0.63 0.20
N GLU A 80 22.03 1.37 -0.88
CA GLU A 80 20.87 2.25 -1.02
C GLU A 80 19.57 1.46 -1.03
N PHE A 81 19.54 0.31 -1.70
CA PHE A 81 18.40 -0.60 -1.73
C PHE A 81 18.03 -1.10 -0.34
N VAL A 82 19.02 -1.53 0.44
CA VAL A 82 18.82 -1.98 1.82
C VAL A 82 18.28 -0.86 2.69
N GLN A 83 18.82 0.35 2.59
CA GLN A 83 18.37 1.51 3.35
C GLN A 83 16.92 1.90 3.01
N LYS A 84 16.57 1.95 1.75
CA LYS A 84 15.20 2.26 1.31
C LYS A 84 14.20 1.22 1.78
N THR A 85 14.56 -0.06 1.68
CA THR A 85 13.70 -1.15 2.13
C THR A 85 13.52 -1.11 3.65
N CYS A 86 14.59 -0.85 4.38
CA CYS A 86 14.55 -0.69 5.83
C CYS A 86 13.58 0.42 6.23
N TRP A 87 13.66 1.55 5.58
CA TRP A 87 12.76 2.67 5.83
C TRP A 87 11.29 2.30 5.55
N MET A 88 11.03 1.63 4.43
CA MET A 88 9.67 1.20 4.07
C MET A 88 9.07 0.19 5.05
N LEU A 89 9.91 -0.63 5.69
CA LEU A 89 9.51 -1.64 6.67
C LEU A 89 9.41 -1.11 8.10
N GLY A 90 9.66 0.18 8.33
CA GLY A 90 9.59 0.78 9.64
C GLY A 90 10.92 0.80 10.41
N GLY A 91 12.04 0.54 9.75
CA GLY A 91 13.37 0.75 10.30
C GLY A 91 13.99 -0.42 11.04
N GLU A 92 13.43 -1.64 10.93
CA GLU A 92 13.98 -2.81 11.61
C GLU A 92 14.34 -3.94 10.63
N LEU A 93 15.64 -4.09 10.37
CA LEU A 93 16.19 -5.23 9.64
C LEU A 93 17.29 -5.88 10.46
N SER A 94 17.26 -7.23 10.52
CA SER A 94 18.38 -7.99 11.07
C SER A 94 19.57 -7.99 10.10
N GLY A 95 20.77 -8.30 10.60
CA GLY A 95 21.94 -8.42 9.73
C GLY A 95 21.77 -9.49 8.64
N THR A 96 21.07 -10.57 8.93
CA THR A 96 20.74 -11.62 7.95
C THR A 96 19.81 -11.09 6.87
N GLU A 97 18.81 -10.30 7.23
CA GLU A 97 17.87 -9.68 6.28
C GLU A 97 18.58 -8.68 5.38
N GLU A 98 19.46 -7.86 5.93
CA GLU A 98 20.27 -6.92 5.13
C GLU A 98 21.14 -7.65 4.11
N ALA A 99 21.77 -8.74 4.51
CA ALA A 99 22.58 -9.57 3.60
C ALA A 99 21.73 -10.20 2.48
N ARG A 100 20.53 -10.66 2.78
CA ARG A 100 19.60 -11.22 1.80
C ARG A 100 19.14 -10.17 0.79
N LEU A 101 18.87 -8.95 1.24
CA LEU A 101 18.51 -7.85 0.36
C LEU A 101 19.64 -7.45 -0.57
N ALA A 102 20.87 -7.37 -0.05
CA ALA A 102 22.04 -7.06 -0.85
C ALA A 102 22.28 -8.14 -1.92
N GLU A 103 22.15 -9.41 -1.56
CA GLU A 103 22.23 -10.52 -2.50
C GLU A 103 21.15 -10.45 -3.57
N TYR A 104 19.91 -10.18 -3.18
CA TYR A 104 18.78 -10.01 -4.12
C TYR A 104 19.05 -8.90 -5.13
N PHE A 105 19.54 -7.77 -4.67
CA PHE A 105 19.90 -6.64 -5.56
C PHE A 105 21.03 -7.01 -6.51
N ASN A 106 22.10 -7.62 -5.98
CA ASN A 106 23.29 -7.99 -6.76
C ASN A 106 23.02 -9.13 -7.74
N SER A 107 22.00 -9.95 -7.51
CA SER A 107 21.61 -11.04 -8.41
C SER A 107 20.91 -10.55 -9.69
N GLY A 108 20.59 -9.26 -9.80
CA GLY A 108 19.90 -8.70 -10.95
C GLY A 108 18.39 -8.98 -10.99
N LYS A 109 17.82 -9.55 -9.94
CA LYS A 109 16.37 -9.83 -9.86
C LYS A 109 15.54 -8.58 -9.57
N TYR A 110 16.17 -7.53 -9.08
CA TYR A 110 15.50 -6.27 -8.80
C TYR A 110 15.28 -5.48 -10.08
N GLU A 111 14.02 -5.23 -10.43
CA GLU A 111 13.62 -4.52 -11.64
C GLU A 111 12.82 -3.26 -11.29
N PRO A 112 13.49 -2.14 -10.94
CA PRO A 112 12.78 -0.94 -10.51
C PRO A 112 11.96 -0.28 -11.61
N GLU A 113 12.33 -0.51 -12.88
CA GLU A 113 11.70 0.12 -14.04
C GLU A 113 10.30 -0.42 -14.35
N ARG A 114 9.93 -1.55 -13.76
CA ARG A 114 8.62 -2.18 -13.97
C ARG A 114 7.62 -1.92 -12.84
N ASP A 115 8.02 -1.17 -11.82
CA ASP A 115 7.15 -0.94 -10.67
C ASP A 115 6.15 0.17 -10.94
N PHE A 116 4.99 -0.22 -11.46
CA PHE A 116 3.82 0.64 -11.44
C PHE A 116 3.14 0.53 -10.09
N MET A 117 2.78 1.66 -9.54
CA MET A 117 1.85 1.68 -8.42
C MET A 117 0.45 1.92 -8.93
N HIS A 118 -0.47 1.08 -8.51
CA HIS A 118 -1.88 1.31 -8.73
C HIS A 118 -2.49 1.89 -7.45
N TRP A 119 -3.14 3.02 -7.59
CA TRP A 119 -3.91 3.64 -6.52
C TRP A 119 -5.38 3.55 -6.86
N VAL A 120 -6.21 3.37 -5.85
CA VAL A 120 -7.64 3.53 -5.97
C VAL A 120 -8.03 4.84 -5.31
N PHE A 121 -8.82 5.63 -6.02
CA PHE A 121 -9.42 6.84 -5.53
C PHE A 121 -10.90 6.56 -5.23
N VAL A 122 -11.27 6.65 -3.97
CA VAL A 122 -12.62 6.35 -3.50
C VAL A 122 -13.31 7.65 -3.14
N ARG A 123 -14.47 7.88 -3.75
CA ARG A 123 -15.35 8.99 -3.41
C ARG A 123 -16.60 8.46 -2.73
N VAL A 124 -16.91 9.02 -1.57
CA VAL A 124 -18.12 8.70 -0.82
C VAL A 124 -18.97 9.97 -0.71
N ASP A 125 -20.08 10.02 -1.43
CA ASP A 125 -21.04 11.11 -1.30
C ASP A 125 -21.93 10.85 -0.08
N LYS A 126 -21.98 11.82 0.82
CA LYS A 126 -22.70 11.65 2.09
C LYS A 126 -24.21 11.48 1.91
N THR A 127 -24.74 12.02 0.83
CA THR A 127 -26.17 11.94 0.50
C THR A 127 -26.52 10.76 -0.38
N ASP A 128 -25.52 10.07 -0.94
CA ASP A 128 -25.72 8.95 -1.86
C ASP A 128 -25.68 7.63 -1.09
N LYS A 129 -26.79 7.35 -0.43
CA LYS A 129 -26.97 6.14 0.36
C LYS A 129 -27.87 5.14 -0.37
N LEU A 130 -27.62 3.88 -0.12
CA LEU A 130 -28.51 2.79 -0.52
C LEU A 130 -29.87 2.88 0.16
#